data_b57016950477db04c287070b455fd723
#
_entry.id   b57016950477db04c287070b455fd723
#
_cell.length_a   1.000
_cell.length_b   1.000
_cell.length_c   1.000
_cell.angle_alpha   90.00
_cell.angle_beta   90.00
_cell.angle_gamma   90.00
#
_symmetry.space_group_name_H-M   'P 1'
#
loop_
_entity.id
_entity.type
_entity.pdbx_description
1 polymer ?
#
loop_
_entity_poly.entity_id
_entity_poly.type
_entity_poly.pdbx_seq_one_letter_code
_entity_poly.pdbx_strand_id
1 'polypeptide(L)'
;MQEVHLEEGGWRRWFSAPRRWGHGLVDLVYPPSCLMCGAGVGEEGGLCAGCWRAVPFIEKPYCQRLGTPFPFDHGGDLLSPQAIAHPPVFAQARTVARYEGPARALVHGLKYSDRHDLVRPMAAWMARAGADLLAEADLLVPVPLHWTRLFRRRFNQAALLADAIASQSRHEVAARALKRVKRTRPQFGLTRNERADNLQGAFRANPAAPVLGRAVLLIDDVFTTGATANAAAARLLRAGAASVSLLTFACVAQAP
;
A
#
# COMPACT_ATOMS: atom_id res chain seq x y z
N MET A 1 -22.97 45.54 -44.84
CA MET A 1 -22.01 45.46 -43.72
C MET A 1 -21.93 43.97 -43.32
N GLN A 2 -20.89 43.28 -43.81
CA GLN A 2 -20.65 41.88 -43.54
C GLN A 2 -19.51 41.84 -42.49
N GLU A 3 -19.82 41.27 -41.32
CA GLU A 3 -18.84 41.01 -40.29
C GLU A 3 -18.04 39.78 -40.65
N VAL A 4 -16.71 39.94 -40.70
CA VAL A 4 -15.76 38.88 -40.95
C VAL A 4 -15.39 38.22 -39.59
N HIS A 5 -15.83 36.99 -39.39
CA HIS A 5 -15.37 36.14 -38.31
C HIS A 5 -13.93 35.69 -38.57
N LEU A 6 -13.01 36.16 -37.74
CA LEU A 6 -11.64 35.67 -37.68
C LEU A 6 -11.62 34.36 -36.83
N GLU A 7 -11.35 33.24 -37.48
CA GLU A 7 -11.08 31.95 -36.81
C GLU A 7 -9.75 31.99 -36.08
N GLU A 8 -9.75 32.06 -34.76
CA GLU A 8 -8.59 31.78 -33.93
C GLU A 8 -8.42 30.26 -33.74
N GLY A 9 -7.76 29.60 -34.65
CA GLY A 9 -7.49 28.17 -34.55
C GLY A 9 -6.19 27.79 -35.23
N GLY A 10 -5.07 27.72 -34.50
CA GLY A 10 -3.90 27.18 -35.17
C GLY A 10 -2.60 27.03 -34.37
N TRP A 11 -2.48 27.58 -33.18
CA TRP A 11 -1.15 27.65 -32.51
C TRP A 11 -0.91 26.64 -31.39
N ARG A 12 -1.89 25.81 -31.02
CA ARG A 12 -1.79 24.87 -29.89
C ARG A 12 -1.27 23.46 -30.21
N ARG A 13 -0.99 23.16 -31.48
CA ARG A 13 -0.63 21.79 -31.91
C ARG A 13 0.86 21.50 -32.02
N TRP A 14 1.75 22.46 -31.78
CA TRP A 14 3.18 22.29 -32.04
C TRP A 14 4.06 22.09 -30.79
N PHE A 15 3.50 22.09 -29.58
CA PHE A 15 4.31 21.97 -28.36
C PHE A 15 4.19 20.65 -27.60
N SER A 16 3.58 19.62 -28.19
CA SER A 16 3.44 18.29 -27.55
C SER A 16 4.47 17.24 -27.99
N ALA A 17 5.42 17.58 -28.87
CA ALA A 17 6.34 16.62 -29.45
C ALA A 17 7.76 16.47 -28.83
N PRO A 18 8.31 17.37 -27.99
CA PRO A 18 9.71 17.21 -27.57
C PRO A 18 9.95 16.28 -26.37
N ARG A 19 8.92 15.85 -25.64
CA ARG A 19 9.10 15.00 -24.44
C ARG A 19 9.49 13.55 -24.72
N ARG A 20 9.13 13.01 -25.87
CA ARG A 20 9.44 11.60 -26.23
C ARG A 20 10.85 11.39 -26.77
N TRP A 21 11.49 12.41 -27.32
CA TRP A 21 12.83 12.30 -27.90
C TRP A 21 13.96 12.41 -26.88
N GLY A 22 13.73 13.08 -25.75
CA GLY A 22 14.72 13.19 -24.67
C GLY A 22 14.90 11.88 -23.89
N HIS A 23 13.85 11.07 -23.74
CA HIS A 23 13.94 9.78 -23.04
C HIS A 23 14.77 8.75 -23.83
N GLY A 24 14.67 8.72 -25.16
CA GLY A 24 15.40 7.74 -25.98
C GLY A 24 16.93 7.83 -25.91
N LEU A 25 17.51 9.02 -25.69
CA LEU A 25 18.96 9.18 -25.52
C LEU A 25 19.42 8.83 -24.10
N VAL A 26 18.59 9.10 -23.09
CA VAL A 26 18.86 8.69 -21.70
C VAL A 26 18.74 7.18 -21.57
N ASP A 27 17.73 6.57 -22.19
CA ASP A 27 17.49 5.12 -22.20
C ASP A 27 18.60 4.34 -22.94
N LEU A 28 19.31 5.00 -23.88
CA LEU A 28 20.47 4.39 -24.56
C LEU A 28 21.68 4.27 -23.64
N VAL A 29 21.85 5.23 -22.71
CA VAL A 29 22.99 5.26 -21.74
C VAL A 29 22.62 4.57 -20.45
N TYR A 30 21.36 4.70 -20.00
CA TYR A 30 20.78 4.08 -18.80
C TYR A 30 19.48 3.34 -19.16
N PRO A 31 19.58 2.14 -19.77
CA PRO A 31 18.39 1.40 -20.15
C PRO A 31 17.56 1.02 -18.93
N PRO A 32 16.22 1.09 -19.02
CA PRO A 32 15.33 0.63 -17.96
C PRO A 32 15.69 -0.78 -17.52
N SER A 33 15.87 -0.97 -16.24
CA SER A 33 16.31 -2.26 -15.67
C SER A 33 15.31 -2.81 -14.68
N CYS A 34 15.23 -4.12 -14.62
CA CYS A 34 14.37 -4.84 -13.69
C CYS A 34 14.71 -4.49 -12.24
N LEU A 35 13.72 -4.05 -11.49
CA LEU A 35 13.86 -3.65 -10.07
C LEU A 35 14.42 -4.76 -9.16
N MET A 36 14.39 -6.01 -9.63
CA MET A 36 14.85 -7.17 -8.86
C MET A 36 16.23 -7.69 -9.31
N CYS A 37 16.39 -7.99 -10.59
CA CYS A 37 17.60 -8.66 -11.08
C CYS A 37 18.48 -7.79 -11.97
N GLY A 38 18.08 -6.55 -12.28
CA GLY A 38 18.85 -5.64 -13.13
C GLY A 38 18.79 -5.97 -14.63
N ALA A 39 18.11 -7.03 -15.06
CA ALA A 39 17.95 -7.33 -16.48
C ALA A 39 17.19 -6.20 -17.20
N GLY A 40 17.49 -5.94 -18.48
CA GLY A 40 16.80 -4.94 -19.27
C GLY A 40 15.29 -5.20 -19.34
N VAL A 41 14.50 -4.14 -19.24
CA VAL A 41 13.03 -4.15 -19.36
C VAL A 41 12.59 -3.03 -20.29
N GLY A 42 11.34 -3.10 -20.77
CA GLY A 42 10.82 -2.09 -21.71
C GLY A 42 10.42 -0.77 -21.07
N GLU A 43 10.19 -0.74 -19.74
CA GLU A 43 9.70 0.43 -19.03
C GLU A 43 10.38 0.57 -17.66
N GLU A 44 10.63 1.82 -17.23
CA GLU A 44 11.16 2.12 -15.90
C GLU A 44 10.21 1.64 -14.79
N GLY A 45 10.78 1.09 -13.70
CA GLY A 45 10.03 0.61 -12.56
C GLY A 45 9.35 -0.75 -12.78
N GLY A 46 9.64 -1.44 -13.90
CA GLY A 46 9.11 -2.74 -14.22
C GLY A 46 9.90 -3.91 -13.63
N LEU A 47 9.30 -5.10 -13.68
CA LEU A 47 10.00 -6.37 -13.48
C LEU A 47 10.13 -7.08 -14.84
N CYS A 48 11.24 -7.80 -15.04
CA CYS A 48 11.33 -8.72 -16.18
C CYS A 48 10.34 -9.88 -16.00
N ALA A 49 10.00 -10.55 -17.10
CA ALA A 49 9.00 -11.63 -17.09
C ALA A 49 9.33 -12.76 -16.08
N GLY A 50 10.62 -13.07 -15.88
CA GLY A 50 11.06 -14.07 -14.90
C GLY A 50 10.80 -13.62 -13.46
N CYS A 51 11.17 -12.38 -13.12
CA CYS A 51 10.92 -11.82 -11.79
C CYS A 51 9.43 -11.62 -11.51
N TRP A 52 8.67 -11.19 -12.52
CA TRP A 52 7.22 -11.04 -12.40
C TRP A 52 6.52 -12.37 -12.06
N ARG A 53 6.83 -13.44 -12.79
CA ARG A 53 6.28 -14.79 -12.53
C ARG A 53 6.66 -15.35 -11.17
N ALA A 54 7.81 -14.93 -10.63
CA ALA A 54 8.28 -15.38 -9.33
C ALA A 54 7.61 -14.63 -8.15
N VAL A 55 6.93 -13.50 -8.38
CA VAL A 55 6.17 -12.82 -7.31
C VAL A 55 4.94 -13.66 -6.96
N PRO A 56 4.78 -14.08 -5.69
CA PRO A 56 3.64 -14.88 -5.27
C PRO A 56 2.40 -13.99 -5.05
N PHE A 57 1.86 -13.45 -6.15
CA PHE A 57 0.67 -12.60 -6.10
C PHE A 57 -0.50 -13.32 -5.44
N ILE A 58 -1.32 -12.56 -4.71
CA ILE A 58 -2.56 -13.06 -4.12
C ILE A 58 -3.71 -12.67 -5.05
N GLU A 59 -4.28 -13.70 -5.67
CA GLU A 59 -5.48 -13.61 -6.50
C GLU A 59 -6.59 -14.38 -5.82
N LYS A 60 -7.83 -14.21 -6.29
CA LYS A 60 -8.96 -15.03 -5.80
C LYS A 60 -8.67 -16.52 -6.07
N PRO A 61 -9.02 -17.39 -5.14
CA PRO A 61 -9.79 -17.18 -3.90
C PRO A 61 -8.93 -16.73 -2.71
N TYR A 62 -9.41 -15.74 -1.98
CA TYR A 62 -8.81 -15.26 -0.73
C TYR A 62 -9.91 -14.96 0.32
N CYS A 63 -9.53 -14.96 1.60
CA CYS A 63 -10.42 -14.58 2.70
C CYS A 63 -10.87 -13.13 2.55
N GLN A 64 -12.19 -12.90 2.43
CA GLN A 64 -12.75 -11.56 2.23
C GLN A 64 -12.38 -10.59 3.36
N ARG A 65 -12.22 -11.08 4.57
CA ARG A 65 -11.92 -10.27 5.74
C ARG A 65 -10.43 -10.00 5.95
N LEU A 66 -9.58 -11.00 5.70
CA LEU A 66 -8.14 -10.88 5.96
C LEU A 66 -7.30 -10.65 4.70
N GLY A 67 -7.84 -10.84 3.50
CA GLY A 67 -7.09 -10.79 2.24
C GLY A 67 -6.01 -11.89 2.12
N THR A 68 -6.07 -12.92 2.95
CA THR A 68 -5.13 -14.04 2.92
C THR A 68 -5.59 -15.09 1.91
N PRO A 69 -4.68 -15.67 1.10
CA PRO A 69 -5.06 -16.63 0.07
C PRO A 69 -5.57 -17.93 0.67
N PHE A 70 -6.53 -18.56 0.02
CA PHE A 70 -6.90 -19.95 0.25
C PHE A 70 -6.03 -20.88 -0.58
N PRO A 71 -5.74 -22.10 -0.08
CA PRO A 71 -4.98 -23.10 -0.84
C PRO A 71 -5.79 -23.68 -2.01
N PHE A 72 -7.12 -23.66 -1.92
CA PHE A 72 -8.04 -24.22 -2.92
C PHE A 72 -9.23 -23.26 -3.12
N ASP A 73 -9.86 -23.35 -4.28
CA ASP A 73 -11.13 -22.67 -4.55
C ASP A 73 -12.28 -23.47 -3.90
N HIS A 74 -12.96 -22.82 -2.98
CA HIS A 74 -14.12 -23.39 -2.28
C HIS A 74 -15.46 -22.88 -2.82
N GLY A 75 -15.43 -22.07 -3.91
CA GLY A 75 -16.61 -21.42 -4.48
C GLY A 75 -17.18 -20.31 -3.59
N GLY A 76 -17.17 -19.07 -4.08
CA GLY A 76 -17.76 -17.91 -3.41
C GLY A 76 -16.86 -17.17 -2.42
N ASP A 77 -17.46 -16.17 -1.79
CA ASP A 77 -16.78 -15.28 -0.84
C ASP A 77 -16.74 -15.89 0.56
N LEU A 78 -15.63 -16.53 0.90
CA LEU A 78 -15.46 -17.23 2.16
C LEU A 78 -14.61 -16.47 3.18
N LEU A 79 -14.87 -16.76 4.44
CA LEU A 79 -14.03 -16.35 5.56
C LEU A 79 -13.10 -17.50 5.96
N SER A 80 -11.84 -17.18 6.21
CA SER A 80 -10.90 -18.17 6.75
C SER A 80 -11.26 -18.55 8.19
N PRO A 81 -10.93 -19.78 8.64
CA PRO A 81 -11.12 -20.19 10.03
C PRO A 81 -10.52 -19.20 11.03
N GLN A 82 -9.39 -18.60 10.66
CA GLN A 82 -8.75 -17.56 11.46
C GLN A 82 -9.60 -16.28 11.58
N ALA A 83 -10.25 -15.85 10.49
CA ALA A 83 -11.13 -14.67 10.52
C ALA A 83 -12.39 -14.92 11.35
N ILE A 84 -12.88 -16.17 11.38
CA ILE A 84 -14.03 -16.59 12.18
C ILE A 84 -13.66 -16.66 13.67
N ALA A 85 -12.59 -17.39 13.99
CA ALA A 85 -12.16 -17.59 15.37
C ALA A 85 -11.66 -16.29 16.04
N HIS A 86 -11.09 -15.38 15.26
CA HIS A 86 -10.50 -14.14 15.72
C HIS A 86 -10.84 -12.98 14.77
N PRO A 87 -12.07 -12.49 14.79
CA PRO A 87 -12.51 -11.40 13.93
C PRO A 87 -11.60 -10.17 14.08
N PRO A 88 -11.06 -9.61 12.97
CA PRO A 88 -10.30 -8.37 13.06
C PRO A 88 -11.22 -7.19 13.38
N VAL A 89 -10.63 -6.13 13.92
CA VAL A 89 -11.33 -4.86 14.21
C VAL A 89 -11.66 -4.11 12.92
N PHE A 90 -10.79 -4.20 11.91
CA PHE A 90 -11.05 -3.63 10.58
C PHE A 90 -12.08 -4.47 9.80
N ALA A 91 -12.78 -3.83 8.87
CA ALA A 91 -13.85 -4.48 8.09
C ALA A 91 -13.30 -5.54 7.14
N GLN A 92 -12.32 -5.19 6.33
CA GLN A 92 -11.70 -6.08 5.33
C GLN A 92 -10.27 -5.66 5.03
N ALA A 93 -9.51 -6.58 4.45
CA ALA A 93 -8.15 -6.33 4.01
C ALA A 93 -7.91 -6.84 2.59
N ARG A 94 -6.97 -6.18 1.88
CA ARG A 94 -6.41 -6.66 0.62
C ARG A 94 -4.89 -6.63 0.71
N THR A 95 -4.27 -7.55 0.03
CA THR A 95 -2.81 -7.70 0.01
C THR A 95 -2.37 -8.11 -1.38
N VAL A 96 -1.25 -7.55 -1.85
CA VAL A 96 -0.73 -7.81 -3.20
C VAL A 96 -0.14 -9.20 -3.31
N ALA A 97 0.72 -9.62 -2.35
CA ALA A 97 1.48 -10.86 -2.47
C ALA A 97 1.74 -11.53 -1.12
N ARG A 98 2.12 -12.80 -1.14
CA ARG A 98 2.68 -13.48 0.05
C ARG A 98 4.08 -12.92 0.34
N TYR A 99 4.41 -12.78 1.62
CA TYR A 99 5.72 -12.25 2.09
C TYR A 99 6.82 -13.29 1.93
N GLU A 100 7.08 -13.68 0.69
CA GLU A 100 8.05 -14.72 0.28
C GLU A 100 8.83 -14.24 -0.94
N GLY A 101 9.98 -14.86 -1.21
CA GLY A 101 10.77 -14.65 -2.42
C GLY A 101 10.92 -13.18 -2.82
N PRO A 102 10.56 -12.81 -4.06
CA PRO A 102 10.68 -11.46 -4.57
C PRO A 102 9.88 -10.42 -3.78
N ALA A 103 8.66 -10.74 -3.32
CA ALA A 103 7.85 -9.80 -2.56
C ALA A 103 8.53 -9.42 -1.23
N ARG A 104 9.17 -10.39 -0.55
CA ARG A 104 9.99 -10.13 0.65
C ARG A 104 11.18 -9.25 0.33
N ALA A 105 11.87 -9.49 -0.80
CA ALA A 105 13.03 -8.69 -1.21
C ALA A 105 12.64 -7.23 -1.52
N LEU A 106 11.51 -7.00 -2.20
CA LEU A 106 10.98 -5.66 -2.47
C LEU A 106 10.68 -4.89 -1.17
N VAL A 107 9.95 -5.52 -0.24
CA VAL A 107 9.66 -4.91 1.08
C VAL A 107 10.95 -4.62 1.84
N HIS A 108 11.93 -5.52 1.77
CA HIS A 108 13.22 -5.33 2.45
C HIS A 108 14.01 -4.18 1.83
N GLY A 109 14.05 -4.09 0.50
CA GLY A 109 14.67 -3.00 -0.24
C GLY A 109 14.08 -1.64 0.15
N LEU A 110 12.74 -1.56 0.21
CA LEU A 110 12.05 -0.35 0.65
C LEU A 110 12.33 0.00 2.11
N LYS A 111 12.52 -0.99 3.00
CA LYS A 111 12.73 -0.75 4.45
C LYS A 111 14.16 -0.39 4.83
N TYR A 112 15.16 -0.88 4.11
CA TYR A 112 16.55 -0.91 4.60
C TYR A 112 17.60 -0.49 3.58
N SER A 113 17.23 -0.31 2.31
CA SER A 113 18.17 -0.02 1.24
C SER A 113 17.89 1.28 0.50
N ASP A 114 17.09 2.17 1.08
CA ASP A 114 16.68 3.47 0.52
C ASP A 114 16.17 3.39 -0.95
N ARG A 115 15.61 2.23 -1.34
CA ARG A 115 15.08 1.94 -2.67
C ARG A 115 13.74 2.63 -2.88
N HIS A 116 13.76 3.97 -3.01
CA HIS A 116 12.56 4.78 -3.25
C HIS A 116 11.96 4.55 -4.64
N ASP A 117 12.74 4.04 -5.58
CA ASP A 117 12.31 3.58 -6.90
C ASP A 117 11.22 2.49 -6.85
N LEU A 118 11.18 1.72 -5.75
CA LEU A 118 10.17 0.69 -5.51
C LEU A 118 8.78 1.25 -5.12
N VAL A 119 8.70 2.51 -4.66
CA VAL A 119 7.44 3.06 -4.12
C VAL A 119 6.35 3.10 -5.17
N ARG A 120 6.62 3.67 -6.36
CA ARG A 120 5.63 3.80 -7.43
C ARG A 120 5.08 2.46 -7.93
N PRO A 121 5.92 1.48 -8.33
CA PRO A 121 5.42 0.19 -8.78
C PRO A 121 4.69 -0.58 -7.69
N MET A 122 5.20 -0.59 -6.45
CA MET A 122 4.51 -1.23 -5.32
C MET A 122 3.13 -0.58 -5.06
N ALA A 123 3.04 0.75 -5.09
CA ALA A 123 1.79 1.49 -4.93
C ALA A 123 0.80 1.19 -6.07
N ALA A 124 1.26 1.06 -7.32
CA ALA A 124 0.41 0.70 -8.45
C ALA A 124 -0.18 -0.72 -8.29
N TRP A 125 0.62 -1.68 -7.82
CA TRP A 125 0.13 -3.03 -7.55
C TRP A 125 -0.83 -3.06 -6.36
N MET A 126 -0.57 -2.25 -5.32
CA MET A 126 -1.50 -2.08 -4.19
C MET A 126 -2.82 -1.46 -4.64
N ALA A 127 -2.78 -0.41 -5.44
CA ALA A 127 -3.99 0.22 -5.97
C ALA A 127 -4.84 -0.74 -6.82
N ARG A 128 -4.18 -1.60 -7.61
CA ARG A 128 -4.87 -2.64 -8.38
C ARG A 128 -5.49 -3.73 -7.48
N ALA A 129 -4.72 -4.25 -6.52
CA ALA A 129 -5.18 -5.30 -5.62
C ALA A 129 -6.30 -4.85 -4.66
N GLY A 130 -6.29 -3.58 -4.29
CA GLY A 130 -7.27 -2.95 -3.39
C GLY A 130 -8.24 -2.01 -4.10
N ALA A 131 -8.51 -2.20 -5.40
CA ALA A 131 -9.36 -1.30 -6.17
C ALA A 131 -10.78 -1.18 -5.59
N ASP A 132 -11.32 -2.28 -5.08
CA ASP A 132 -12.60 -2.34 -4.36
C ASP A 132 -12.57 -1.49 -3.07
N LEU A 133 -11.52 -1.63 -2.26
CA LEU A 133 -11.35 -0.85 -1.04
C LEU A 133 -11.11 0.64 -1.31
N LEU A 134 -10.40 0.97 -2.38
CA LEU A 134 -10.20 2.35 -2.80
C LEU A 134 -11.51 2.99 -3.26
N ALA A 135 -12.36 2.26 -3.96
CA ALA A 135 -13.66 2.78 -4.39
C ALA A 135 -14.60 3.14 -3.21
N GLU A 136 -14.44 2.49 -2.07
CA GLU A 136 -15.23 2.71 -0.86
C GLU A 136 -14.58 3.72 0.11
N ALA A 137 -13.29 4.03 -0.06
CA ALA A 137 -12.54 4.85 0.89
C ALA A 137 -12.73 6.35 0.63
N ASP A 138 -12.92 7.11 1.70
CA ASP A 138 -12.88 8.58 1.67
C ASP A 138 -11.49 9.12 1.99
N LEU A 139 -10.66 8.34 2.71
CA LEU A 139 -9.43 8.83 3.31
C LEU A 139 -8.38 7.71 3.42
N LEU A 140 -7.15 7.99 2.98
CA LEU A 140 -6.01 7.10 3.19
C LEU A 140 -5.26 7.51 4.46
N VAL A 141 -5.00 6.53 5.34
CA VAL A 141 -4.24 6.76 6.57
C VAL A 141 -3.06 5.79 6.63
N PRO A 142 -1.83 6.25 6.50
CA PRO A 142 -0.67 5.38 6.67
C PRO A 142 -0.48 4.97 8.13
N VAL A 143 -0.14 3.70 8.35
CA VAL A 143 0.24 3.22 9.69
C VAL A 143 1.55 3.89 10.13
N PRO A 144 1.55 4.60 11.28
CA PRO A 144 2.73 5.35 11.69
C PRO A 144 3.79 4.46 12.31
N LEU A 145 5.05 4.80 12.03
CA LEU A 145 6.20 4.29 12.76
C LEU A 145 6.37 5.02 14.09
N HIS A 146 6.96 4.32 15.07
CA HIS A 146 7.46 5.01 16.26
C HIS A 146 8.65 5.93 15.88
N TRP A 147 8.78 7.10 16.54
CA TRP A 147 9.78 8.12 16.19
C TRP A 147 11.22 7.56 16.15
N THR A 148 11.58 6.58 17.01
CA THR A 148 12.91 5.94 16.99
C THR A 148 13.17 5.13 15.72
N ARG A 149 12.11 4.50 15.17
CA ARG A 149 12.21 3.79 13.89
C ARG A 149 12.21 4.76 12.72
N LEU A 150 11.41 5.82 12.82
CA LEU A 150 11.38 6.88 11.83
C LEU A 150 12.75 7.57 11.72
N PHE A 151 13.38 7.89 12.85
CA PHE A 151 14.72 8.48 12.86
C PHE A 151 15.77 7.55 12.23
N ARG A 152 15.73 6.24 12.53
CA ARG A 152 16.66 5.26 11.95
C ARG A 152 16.43 5.01 10.46
N ARG A 153 15.16 5.02 10.03
CA ARG A 153 14.77 4.75 8.62
C ARG A 153 14.66 6.01 7.77
N ARG A 154 14.69 7.20 8.40
CA ARG A 154 14.52 8.53 7.77
C ARG A 154 13.14 8.79 7.18
N PHE A 155 12.33 7.76 6.90
CA PHE A 155 10.99 7.87 6.29
C PHE A 155 10.05 6.78 6.79
N ASN A 156 8.75 6.99 6.55
CA ASN A 156 7.70 6.00 6.82
C ASN A 156 7.27 5.37 5.48
N GLN A 157 7.55 4.09 5.30
CA GLN A 157 7.22 3.34 4.09
C GLN A 157 5.72 3.38 3.76
N ALA A 158 4.88 3.22 4.80
CA ALA A 158 3.43 3.27 4.63
C ALA A 158 2.97 4.66 4.16
N ALA A 159 3.63 5.75 4.60
CA ALA A 159 3.30 7.10 4.13
C ALA A 159 3.69 7.29 2.67
N LEU A 160 4.91 6.86 2.26
CA LEU A 160 5.32 6.92 0.86
C LEU A 160 4.38 6.14 -0.07
N LEU A 161 3.95 4.93 0.37
CA LEU A 161 2.99 4.13 -0.39
C LEU A 161 1.62 4.81 -0.45
N ALA A 162 1.13 5.37 0.67
CA ALA A 162 -0.15 6.09 0.70
C ALA A 162 -0.14 7.32 -0.24
N ASP A 163 0.92 8.12 -0.21
CA ASP A 163 1.08 9.29 -1.08
C ASP A 163 1.13 8.87 -2.56
N ALA A 164 1.85 7.79 -2.88
CA ALA A 164 1.94 7.28 -4.24
C ALA A 164 0.60 6.67 -4.74
N ILE A 165 -0.17 6.01 -3.88
CA ILE A 165 -1.53 5.54 -4.20
C ILE A 165 -2.45 6.74 -4.41
N ALA A 166 -2.42 7.73 -3.52
CA ALA A 166 -3.25 8.93 -3.61
C ALA A 166 -3.01 9.72 -4.89
N SER A 167 -1.75 9.82 -5.34
CA SER A 167 -1.40 10.50 -6.60
C SER A 167 -2.05 9.87 -7.83
N GLN A 168 -2.37 8.57 -7.79
CA GLN A 168 -3.01 7.82 -8.87
C GLN A 168 -4.54 7.79 -8.73
N SER A 169 -5.05 7.78 -7.49
CA SER A 169 -6.47 7.58 -7.17
C SER A 169 -7.20 8.84 -6.71
N ARG A 170 -6.48 9.98 -6.57
CA ARG A 170 -6.98 11.28 -6.12
C ARG A 170 -7.60 11.29 -4.71
N HIS A 171 -7.24 10.33 -3.86
CA HIS A 171 -7.66 10.32 -2.46
C HIS A 171 -6.89 11.32 -1.62
N GLU A 172 -7.52 11.81 -0.55
CA GLU A 172 -6.84 12.58 0.49
C GLU A 172 -6.01 11.65 1.38
N VAL A 173 -4.79 12.08 1.76
CA VAL A 173 -3.93 11.36 2.70
C VAL A 173 -3.87 12.10 4.03
N ALA A 174 -4.39 11.50 5.09
CA ALA A 174 -4.26 12.03 6.45
C ALA A 174 -3.06 11.40 7.18
N ALA A 175 -1.86 11.74 6.76
CA ALA A 175 -0.61 11.17 7.30
C ALA A 175 -0.44 11.37 8.82
N ARG A 176 -1.10 12.37 9.40
CA ARG A 176 -1.05 12.71 10.83
C ARG A 176 -2.28 12.27 11.62
N ALA A 177 -3.21 11.50 11.01
CA ALA A 177 -4.41 11.02 11.69
C ALA A 177 -4.09 10.09 12.87
N LEU A 178 -3.01 9.34 12.77
CA LEU A 178 -2.50 8.47 13.82
C LEU A 178 -1.08 8.84 14.20
N LYS A 179 -0.76 8.73 15.50
CA LYS A 179 0.61 8.80 16.04
C LYS A 179 0.91 7.54 16.83
N ARG A 180 2.09 6.94 16.62
CA ARG A 180 2.58 5.84 17.44
C ARG A 180 3.34 6.42 18.64
N VAL A 181 2.76 6.27 19.83
CA VAL A 181 3.26 6.89 21.06
C VAL A 181 4.09 5.94 21.92
N LYS A 182 3.95 4.62 21.73
CA LYS A 182 4.68 3.61 22.52
C LYS A 182 5.77 2.96 21.66
N ARG A 183 6.99 2.91 22.21
CA ARG A 183 8.07 2.08 21.64
C ARG A 183 7.76 0.63 21.96
N THR A 184 7.38 -0.13 20.93
CA THR A 184 7.06 -1.55 21.08
C THR A 184 8.27 -2.40 20.68
N ARG A 185 8.44 -3.55 21.33
CA ARG A 185 9.48 -4.53 20.95
C ARG A 185 9.26 -4.98 19.50
N PRO A 186 10.34 -5.40 18.78
CA PRO A 186 10.16 -6.08 17.50
C PRO A 186 9.18 -7.23 17.64
N GLN A 187 8.28 -7.40 16.67
CA GLN A 187 7.25 -8.44 16.75
C GLN A 187 7.77 -9.84 16.36
N PHE A 188 9.03 -9.91 15.93
CA PHE A 188 9.68 -11.18 15.62
C PHE A 188 9.85 -12.01 16.92
N GLY A 189 9.45 -13.28 16.89
CA GLY A 189 9.53 -14.18 18.04
C GLY A 189 8.40 -14.05 19.09
N LEU A 190 7.52 -13.07 19.00
CA LEU A 190 6.37 -12.94 19.88
C LEU A 190 5.19 -13.78 19.43
N THR A 191 4.48 -14.38 20.37
CA THR A 191 3.18 -15.02 20.15
C THR A 191 2.12 -13.99 19.75
N ARG A 192 0.95 -14.44 19.31
CA ARG A 192 -0.17 -13.57 18.92
C ARG A 192 -0.63 -12.69 20.09
N ASN A 193 -0.80 -13.26 21.28
CA ASN A 193 -1.24 -12.53 22.47
C ASN A 193 -0.21 -11.50 22.90
N GLU A 194 1.06 -11.86 22.96
CA GLU A 194 2.16 -10.94 23.28
C GLU A 194 2.25 -9.79 22.26
N ARG A 195 1.92 -10.02 20.99
CA ARG A 195 1.86 -8.93 19.99
C ARG A 195 0.69 -7.99 20.23
N ALA A 196 -0.47 -8.51 20.65
CA ALA A 196 -1.62 -7.68 20.99
C ALA A 196 -1.33 -6.81 22.23
N ASP A 197 -0.77 -7.40 23.30
CA ASP A 197 -0.39 -6.71 24.55
C ASP A 197 0.70 -5.66 24.29
N ASN A 198 1.70 -6.00 23.50
CA ASN A 198 2.77 -5.08 23.10
C ASN A 198 2.23 -3.83 22.37
N LEU A 199 1.09 -3.94 21.69
CA LEU A 199 0.48 -2.84 20.94
C LEU A 199 -0.66 -2.14 21.68
N GLN A 200 -1.05 -2.62 22.85
CA GLN A 200 -2.06 -1.94 23.67
C GLN A 200 -1.60 -0.52 24.02
N GLY A 201 -2.41 0.48 23.64
CA GLY A 201 -2.09 1.89 23.83
C GLY A 201 -0.96 2.43 22.93
N ALA A 202 -0.49 1.66 21.93
CA ALA A 202 0.60 2.07 21.06
C ALA A 202 0.25 3.22 20.12
N PHE A 203 -1.03 3.40 19.80
CA PHE A 203 -1.50 4.44 18.90
C PHE A 203 -2.39 5.46 19.60
N ARG A 204 -2.30 6.71 19.15
CA ARG A 204 -3.20 7.82 19.51
C ARG A 204 -3.73 8.44 18.24
N ALA A 205 -5.04 8.63 18.14
CA ALA A 205 -5.65 9.41 17.07
C ALA A 205 -5.40 10.91 17.31
N ASN A 206 -5.22 11.65 16.25
CA ASN A 206 -5.16 13.11 16.28
C ASN A 206 -6.60 13.65 16.24
N PRO A 207 -7.06 14.39 17.26
CA PRO A 207 -8.43 14.92 17.28
C PRO A 207 -8.75 15.88 16.13
N ALA A 208 -7.72 16.53 15.57
CA ALA A 208 -7.88 17.46 14.45
C ALA A 208 -7.87 16.78 13.06
N ALA A 209 -7.69 15.44 13.02
CA ALA A 209 -7.69 14.73 11.74
C ALA A 209 -9.12 14.54 11.21
N PRO A 210 -9.34 14.64 9.90
CA PRO A 210 -10.66 14.58 9.28
C PRO A 210 -11.18 13.14 9.14
N VAL A 211 -11.25 12.39 10.25
CA VAL A 211 -11.65 10.97 10.24
C VAL A 211 -13.13 10.75 10.62
N LEU A 212 -13.79 11.76 11.20
CA LEU A 212 -15.17 11.64 11.68
C LEU A 212 -16.13 11.35 10.52
N GLY A 213 -16.89 10.26 10.65
CA GLY A 213 -17.89 9.83 9.65
C GLY A 213 -17.32 9.30 8.34
N ARG A 214 -15.98 9.20 8.20
CA ARG A 214 -15.32 8.78 6.96
C ARG A 214 -14.99 7.29 6.95
N ALA A 215 -15.05 6.69 5.77
CA ALA A 215 -14.50 5.37 5.47
C ALA A 215 -12.97 5.50 5.29
N VAL A 216 -12.21 4.89 6.18
CA VAL A 216 -10.74 5.00 6.21
C VAL A 216 -10.11 3.75 5.64
N LEU A 217 -9.16 3.92 4.71
CA LEU A 217 -8.28 2.86 4.25
C LEU A 217 -6.89 3.02 4.89
N LEU A 218 -6.57 2.09 5.81
CA LEU A 218 -5.23 1.97 6.39
C LEU A 218 -4.25 1.44 5.35
N ILE A 219 -3.09 2.07 5.23
CA ILE A 219 -2.00 1.62 4.35
C ILE A 219 -0.84 1.14 5.21
N ASP A 220 -0.33 -0.07 4.95
CA ASP A 220 0.88 -0.61 5.58
C ASP A 220 1.68 -1.42 4.55
N ASP A 221 2.93 -1.76 4.87
CA ASP A 221 3.78 -2.55 3.98
C ASP A 221 3.58 -4.06 4.14
N VAL A 222 3.40 -4.56 5.37
CA VAL A 222 3.27 -6.01 5.64
C VAL A 222 2.22 -6.31 6.68
N PHE A 223 1.27 -7.14 6.30
CA PHE A 223 0.32 -7.76 7.21
C PHE A 223 0.91 -9.07 7.78
N THR A 224 1.02 -9.16 9.09
CA THR A 224 1.50 -10.38 9.78
C THR A 224 0.36 -11.05 10.55
N THR A 225 0.21 -10.73 11.82
CA THR A 225 -0.89 -11.21 12.67
C THR A 225 -2.11 -10.28 12.70
N GLY A 226 -2.02 -9.13 12.05
CA GLY A 226 -3.03 -8.09 12.12
C GLY A 226 -3.01 -7.24 13.38
N ALA A 227 -2.14 -7.53 14.36
CA ALA A 227 -2.13 -6.82 15.64
C ALA A 227 -1.93 -5.30 15.47
N THR A 228 -1.01 -4.88 14.58
CA THR A 228 -0.79 -3.46 14.28
C THR A 228 -2.03 -2.82 13.64
N ALA A 229 -2.60 -3.48 12.63
CA ALA A 229 -3.78 -2.99 11.93
C ALA A 229 -5.00 -2.91 12.87
N ASN A 230 -5.22 -3.92 13.71
CA ASN A 230 -6.29 -3.94 14.71
C ASN A 230 -6.14 -2.79 15.72
N ALA A 231 -4.92 -2.58 16.24
CA ALA A 231 -4.67 -1.50 17.20
C ALA A 231 -4.87 -0.11 16.57
N ALA A 232 -4.45 0.07 15.31
CA ALA A 232 -4.65 1.30 14.55
C ALA A 232 -6.13 1.53 14.23
N ALA A 233 -6.82 0.51 13.69
CA ALA A 233 -8.24 0.55 13.36
C ALA A 233 -9.12 0.87 14.58
N ALA A 234 -8.86 0.22 15.73
CA ALA A 234 -9.58 0.49 16.96
C ALA A 234 -9.46 1.96 17.42
N ARG A 235 -8.34 2.62 17.13
CA ARG A 235 -8.16 4.03 17.47
C ARG A 235 -8.89 4.95 16.52
N LEU A 236 -8.92 4.64 15.22
CA LEU A 236 -9.67 5.42 14.22
C LEU A 236 -11.18 5.30 14.43
N LEU A 237 -11.69 4.09 14.68
CA LEU A 237 -13.11 3.89 14.99
C LEU A 237 -13.54 4.64 16.25
N ARG A 238 -12.71 4.63 17.32
CA ARG A 238 -12.96 5.44 18.52
C ARG A 238 -12.86 6.95 18.28
N ALA A 239 -12.15 7.37 17.26
CA ALA A 239 -12.09 8.76 16.82
C ALA A 239 -13.24 9.14 15.88
N GLY A 240 -14.18 8.23 15.63
CA GLY A 240 -15.40 8.47 14.87
C GLY A 240 -15.32 8.11 13.39
N ALA A 241 -14.32 7.36 12.94
CA ALA A 241 -14.33 6.80 11.58
C ALA A 241 -15.56 5.89 11.39
N ALA A 242 -16.24 5.99 10.25
CA ALA A 242 -17.42 5.16 9.93
C ALA A 242 -17.02 3.69 9.72
N SER A 243 -15.93 3.47 9.04
CA SER A 243 -15.34 2.14 8.81
C SER A 243 -13.83 2.25 8.67
N VAL A 244 -13.14 1.12 8.85
CA VAL A 244 -11.70 1.02 8.61
C VAL A 244 -11.41 -0.26 7.85
N SER A 245 -10.80 -0.16 6.68
CA SER A 245 -10.28 -1.26 5.89
C SER A 245 -8.74 -1.20 5.82
N LEU A 246 -8.09 -2.25 5.35
CA LEU A 246 -6.62 -2.35 5.31
C LEU A 246 -6.13 -2.72 3.91
N LEU A 247 -5.11 -2.03 3.43
CA LEU A 247 -4.40 -2.38 2.20
C LEU A 247 -2.90 -2.52 2.50
N THR A 248 -2.32 -3.66 2.14
CA THR A 248 -0.90 -3.95 2.38
C THR A 248 -0.24 -4.49 1.12
N PHE A 249 1.08 -4.34 1.04
CA PHE A 249 1.84 -4.91 -0.07
C PHE A 249 2.04 -6.42 0.09
N ALA A 250 2.35 -6.89 1.28
CA ALA A 250 2.56 -8.32 1.50
C ALA A 250 1.91 -8.84 2.77
N CYS A 251 1.53 -10.12 2.79
CA CYS A 251 1.12 -10.79 4.02
C CYS A 251 1.98 -12.02 4.31
N VAL A 252 2.20 -12.27 5.59
CA VAL A 252 2.74 -13.55 6.05
C VAL A 252 1.57 -14.52 6.10
N ALA A 253 1.52 -15.45 5.13
CA ALA A 253 0.56 -16.54 5.19
C ALA A 253 0.85 -17.36 6.45
N GLN A 254 -0.14 -17.50 7.32
CA GLN A 254 -0.02 -18.45 8.42
C GLN A 254 -0.29 -19.82 7.81
N ALA A 255 0.60 -20.79 8.10
CA ALA A 255 0.32 -22.18 7.77
C ALA A 255 -1.02 -22.59 8.41
N PRO A 256 -1.81 -23.41 7.73
CA PRO A 256 -3.08 -23.93 8.24
C PRO A 256 -2.92 -24.66 9.56
#